data_3ee82295b1ddc5fb2bc18637edef1a74
#
_entry.id   3ee82295b1ddc5fb2bc18637edef1a74
#
_cell.length_a   1.000
_cell.length_b   1.000
_cell.length_c   1.000
_cell.angle_alpha   90.00
_cell.angle_beta   90.00
_cell.angle_gamma   90.00
#
_symmetry.space_group_name_H-M   'P 1'
#
loop_
_entity.id
_entity.type
_entity.pdbx_description
1 polymer ?
#
loop_
_entity_poly.entity_id
_entity_poly.type
_entity_poly.pdbx_seq_one_letter_code
_entity_poly.pdbx_strand_id
1 'polypeptide(L)' 'MNPPLLNPTKVAELLGVTIGTLAVWRCTGRYPLPFVKVGRRVMYRLTDVEAFIEGRIFEQTA' A
#
# COMPACT_ATOMS: atom_id res chain seq x y z
N MET A 1 10.03 15.45 -11.16
CA MET A 1 8.90 14.66 -11.58
C MET A 1 8.31 13.89 -10.41
N ASN A 2 7.00 13.92 -10.29
CA ASN A 2 6.36 13.22 -9.18
C ASN A 2 6.37 11.72 -9.41
N PRO A 3 6.59 10.93 -8.37
CA PRO A 3 6.45 9.49 -8.50
C PRO A 3 5.00 9.16 -8.83
N PRO A 4 4.76 8.05 -9.52
CA PRO A 4 3.39 7.67 -9.84
C PRO A 4 2.59 7.38 -8.58
N LEU A 5 1.34 7.79 -8.60
CA LEU A 5 0.41 7.52 -7.51
C LEU A 5 -0.53 6.42 -7.96
N LEU A 6 -0.82 5.51 -7.04
CA LEU A 6 -1.72 4.40 -7.31
C LEU A 6 -2.99 4.58 -6.50
N ASN A 7 -4.12 4.24 -7.10
CA ASN A 7 -5.36 4.27 -6.34
C ASN A 7 -5.47 3.00 -5.47
N PRO A 8 -6.37 3.00 -4.48
CA PRO A 8 -6.49 1.84 -3.59
C PRO A 8 -6.83 0.54 -4.32
N THR A 9 -7.60 0.62 -5.40
CA THR A 9 -7.97 -0.58 -6.16
C THR A 9 -6.72 -1.26 -6.71
N LYS A 10 -5.82 -0.45 -7.29
CA LYS A 10 -4.59 -0.99 -7.87
C LYS A 10 -3.68 -1.56 -6.80
N VAL A 11 -3.56 -0.87 -5.67
CA VAL A 11 -2.73 -1.34 -4.58
C VAL A 11 -3.28 -2.65 -4.01
N ALA A 12 -4.60 -2.73 -3.86
CA ALA A 12 -5.24 -3.95 -3.38
C ALA A 12 -4.92 -5.12 -4.29
N GLU A 13 -4.98 -4.89 -5.61
CA GLU A 13 -4.64 -5.93 -6.58
C GLU A 13 -3.18 -6.37 -6.45
N LEU A 14 -2.28 -5.42 -6.32
CA LEU A 14 -0.86 -5.71 -6.21
C LEU A 14 -0.54 -6.49 -4.94
N LEU A 15 -1.23 -6.19 -3.86
CA LEU A 15 -0.98 -6.83 -2.56
C LEU A 15 -1.85 -8.07 -2.35
N GLY A 16 -2.81 -8.31 -3.22
CA GLY A 16 -3.70 -9.46 -3.08
C GLY A 16 -4.68 -9.35 -1.92
N VAL A 17 -5.08 -8.12 -1.59
CA VAL A 17 -6.02 -7.87 -0.50
C VAL A 17 -7.20 -7.09 -1.04
N THR A 18 -8.20 -6.83 -0.19
CA THR A 18 -9.35 -6.04 -0.59
C THR A 18 -9.13 -4.58 -0.26
N ILE A 19 -9.91 -3.71 -0.92
CA ILE A 19 -9.88 -2.28 -0.62
C ILE A 19 -10.26 -2.04 0.85
N GLY A 20 -11.23 -2.82 1.34
CA GLY A 20 -11.63 -2.73 2.74
C GLY A 20 -10.49 -3.04 3.70
N THR A 21 -9.67 -4.01 3.36
CA THR A 21 -8.50 -4.36 4.17
C THR A 21 -7.52 -3.19 4.22
N LEU A 22 -7.28 -2.55 3.06
CA LEU A 22 -6.40 -1.38 3.03
C LEU A 22 -6.94 -0.25 3.89
N ALA A 23 -8.26 -0.04 3.86
CA ALA A 23 -8.89 0.99 4.67
C ALA A 23 -8.69 0.72 6.16
N VAL A 24 -8.83 -0.54 6.57
CA VAL A 24 -8.60 -0.93 7.97
C VAL A 24 -7.15 -0.68 8.37
N TRP A 25 -6.22 -1.05 7.52
CA TRP A 25 -4.79 -0.83 7.81
C TRP A 25 -4.50 0.67 7.99
N ARG A 26 -5.10 1.49 7.14
CA ARG A 26 -4.90 2.93 7.21
C ARG A 26 -5.48 3.51 8.51
N CYS A 27 -6.65 3.03 8.89
CA CYS A 27 -7.31 3.53 10.09
C CYS A 27 -6.61 3.07 11.37
N THR A 28 -6.13 1.83 11.39
CA THR A 28 -5.53 1.28 12.59
C THR A 28 -4.04 1.50 12.70
N GLY A 29 -3.40 1.87 11.59
CA GLY A 29 -1.95 2.02 11.56
C GLY A 29 -1.23 0.69 11.76
N ARG A 30 -1.90 -0.42 11.46
CA ARG A 30 -1.37 -1.74 11.72
C ARG A 30 -0.10 -2.04 10.95
N TYR A 31 -0.02 -1.56 9.71
CA TYR A 31 1.14 -1.81 8.86
C TYR A 31 1.72 -0.51 8.35
N PRO A 32 3.04 -0.47 8.17
CA PRO A 32 3.72 0.77 7.73
C PRO A 32 3.61 0.95 6.22
N LEU A 33 2.42 1.22 5.76
CA LEU A 33 2.16 1.51 4.35
C LEU A 33 1.70 2.96 4.25
N PRO A 34 2.61 3.89 3.94
CA PRO A 34 2.26 5.30 3.85
C PRO A 34 1.26 5.57 2.73
N PHE A 35 0.45 6.57 2.92
CA PHE A 35 -0.51 6.98 1.91
C PHE A 35 -0.50 8.51 1.80
N VAL A 36 -1.05 9.00 0.69
CA VAL A 36 -1.12 10.41 0.40
C VAL A 36 -2.59 10.77 0.21
N LYS A 37 -3.02 11.86 0.82
CA LYS A 37 -4.36 12.36 0.59
C LYS A 37 -4.32 13.45 -0.45
N VAL A 38 -5.07 13.27 -1.53
CA VAL A 38 -5.19 14.25 -2.58
C VAL A 38 -6.65 14.64 -2.66
N GLY A 39 -7.00 15.76 -2.07
CA GLY A 39 -8.39 16.15 -1.91
C GLY A 39 -9.08 15.14 -1.02
N ARG A 40 -10.10 14.46 -1.55
CA ARG A 40 -10.83 13.43 -0.83
C ARG A 40 -10.33 12.03 -1.14
N ARG A 41 -9.32 11.94 -2.02
CA ARG A 41 -8.83 10.65 -2.45
C ARG A 41 -7.62 10.23 -1.65
N VAL A 42 -7.57 8.96 -1.33
CA VAL A 42 -6.39 8.35 -0.75
C VAL A 42 -5.64 7.70 -1.89
N MET A 43 -4.36 8.02 -1.99
CA MET A 43 -3.51 7.45 -3.02
C MET A 43 -2.26 6.89 -2.35
N TYR A 44 -1.55 6.03 -3.05
CA TYR A 44 -0.33 5.42 -2.54
C TYR A 44 0.79 5.67 -3.54
N ARG A 45 1.98 5.93 -3.06
CA ARG A 45 3.13 6.09 -3.94
C ARG A 45 3.66 4.71 -4.29
N LEU A 46 3.97 4.50 -5.55
CA LEU A 46 4.48 3.21 -5.99
C LEU A 46 5.73 2.80 -5.19
N THR A 47 6.62 3.76 -4.93
CA THR A 47 7.83 3.48 -4.16
C THR A 47 7.52 2.98 -2.76
N ASP A 48 6.48 3.51 -2.13
CA ASP A 48 6.09 3.07 -0.80
C ASP A 48 5.49 1.67 -0.82
N VAL A 49 4.70 1.39 -1.86
CA VAL A 49 4.12 0.05 -2.02
C VAL A 49 5.23 -0.97 -2.26
N GLU A 50 6.19 -0.63 -3.10
CA GLU A 50 7.31 -1.51 -3.36
C GLU A 50 8.14 -1.77 -2.10
N ALA A 51 8.38 -0.72 -1.33
CA ALA A 51 9.12 -0.86 -0.08
C ALA A 51 8.37 -1.73 0.92
N PHE A 52 7.04 -1.59 0.95
CA PHE A 52 6.21 -2.42 1.81
C PHE A 52 6.33 -3.90 1.43
N ILE A 53 6.25 -4.18 0.13
CA ILE A 53 6.37 -5.55 -0.36
C ILE A 53 7.76 -6.11 -0.04
N GLU A 54 8.79 -5.31 -0.27
CA GLU A 54 10.16 -5.73 0.04
C GLU A 54 10.32 -6.12 1.49
N GLY A 55 9.72 -5.35 2.39
CA GLY A 55 9.80 -5.65 3.81
C GLY A 55 8.99 -6.87 4.22
N ARG A 56 8.19 -7.41 3.32
CA ARG A 56 7.35 -8.59 3.59
C ARG A 56 7.87 -9.84 2.92
N ILE A 57 9.00 -9.75 2.26
CA ILE A 57 9.60 -10.93 1.64
C ILE A 57 10.28 -11.74 2.73
N PHE A 58 9.82 -12.98 2.88
CA PHE A 58 10.41 -13.90 3.83
C PHE A 58 11.12 -14.98 3.05
N GLU A 59 12.39 -15.16 3.33
CA GLU A 59 13.13 -16.25 2.71
C GLU A 59 12.80 -17.52 3.44
N GLN A 60 12.14 -18.42 2.73
CA GLN A 60 11.78 -19.71 3.27
C GLN A 60 12.91 -20.66 2.98
N THR A 61 13.58 -21.06 4.00
CA THR A 61 14.67 -22.02 3.86
C THR A 61 14.24 -23.44 4.20
N ALA A 62 13.03 -23.56 4.61
CA ALA A 62 12.53 -24.87 4.99
C ALA A 62 12.27 -25.72 3.78
#